data_467a9a893ec67746de5a3e9b87335e0e
#
_entry.id   467a9a893ec67746de5a3e9b87335e0e
#
_cell.length_a   1.000
_cell.length_b   1.000
_cell.length_c   1.000
_cell.angle_alpha   90.00
_cell.angle_beta   90.00
_cell.angle_gamma   90.00
#
_symmetry.space_group_name_H-M   'P 1'
#
loop_
_entity.id
_entity.type
_entity.pdbx_description
1 polymer ?
#
loop_
_entity_poly.entity_id
_entity_poly.type
_entity_poly.pdbx_seq_one_letter_code
_entity_poly.pdbx_strand_id
1 'polypeptide(L)'
;MSYDLIIVGGGIGGSALAATMAKAGQSVLLLEKSTEYEDRVRGEWIAPWGVAEVQRLGLYDLLVEAGGHHITSHVTYDESRDPAEAETTALPLGIFAETVPGPLTIGHPHHCQTLFDEAGRAGARTLRGVNVTDIQLGASPSVTYEHEGETHTAEAPLVVGAEGRMSPVRKEAGIKLHQDKPHHWFAGLLVEGVEGWDASRQAIGTEGQFGFLAFPQGGDKVRVYGGYALEEKGRFAGEDGPRKFLESFRMNCAPGNEAIADGTPAGPLLSYFNNDSW
;
A
#
# COMPACT_ATOMS: atom_id res chain seq x y z
N MET A 1 18.77 -14.08 22.65
CA MET A 1 19.68 -13.62 21.57
C MET A 1 19.66 -12.10 21.60
N SER A 2 20.80 -11.45 21.41
CA SER A 2 20.91 -9.99 21.45
C SER A 2 21.09 -9.44 20.03
N TYR A 3 20.37 -8.37 19.72
CA TYR A 3 20.40 -7.62 18.47
C TYR A 3 20.63 -6.12 18.79
N ASP A 4 21.00 -5.33 17.79
CA ASP A 4 21.01 -3.87 17.92
C ASP A 4 19.60 -3.30 17.74
N LEU A 5 18.76 -3.99 16.95
CA LEU A 5 17.41 -3.57 16.61
C LEU A 5 16.49 -4.77 16.44
N ILE A 6 15.31 -4.73 17.06
CA ILE A 6 14.21 -5.63 16.75
C ILE A 6 13.08 -4.84 16.10
N ILE A 7 12.62 -5.32 14.93
CA ILE A 7 11.50 -4.72 14.19
C ILE A 7 10.36 -5.72 14.18
N VAL A 8 9.22 -5.33 14.72
CA VAL A 8 7.98 -6.11 14.71
C VAL A 8 7.11 -5.59 13.57
N GLY A 9 6.83 -6.45 12.58
CA GLY A 9 6.10 -6.13 11.35
C GLY A 9 7.00 -5.98 10.13
N GLY A 10 6.93 -6.96 9.23
CA GLY A 10 7.70 -7.04 7.98
C GLY A 10 6.97 -6.46 6.76
N GLY A 11 6.08 -5.49 6.95
CA GLY A 11 5.49 -4.73 5.86
C GLY A 11 6.50 -3.77 5.20
N ILE A 12 6.03 -2.87 4.34
CA ILE A 12 6.86 -1.92 3.58
C ILE A 12 7.85 -1.17 4.49
N GLY A 13 7.34 -0.52 5.55
CA GLY A 13 8.17 0.31 6.43
C GLY A 13 9.18 -0.51 7.25
N GLY A 14 8.73 -1.62 7.84
CA GLY A 14 9.60 -2.48 8.67
C GLY A 14 10.68 -3.17 7.85
N SER A 15 10.35 -3.66 6.66
CA SER A 15 11.32 -4.30 5.77
C SER A 15 12.33 -3.31 5.19
N ALA A 16 11.88 -2.11 4.78
CA ALA A 16 12.79 -1.06 4.32
C ALA A 16 13.77 -0.61 5.43
N LEU A 17 13.25 -0.44 6.66
CA LEU A 17 14.09 -0.12 7.82
C LEU A 17 15.11 -1.24 8.10
N ALA A 18 14.65 -2.50 8.09
CA ALA A 18 15.53 -3.65 8.33
C ALA A 18 16.65 -3.73 7.29
N ALA A 19 16.32 -3.57 6.00
CA ALA A 19 17.30 -3.57 4.93
C ALA A 19 18.34 -2.44 5.10
N THR A 20 17.87 -1.23 5.40
CA THR A 20 18.72 -0.05 5.58
C THR A 20 19.66 -0.21 6.78
N MET A 21 19.15 -0.65 7.92
CA MET A 21 19.95 -0.80 9.14
C MET A 21 20.95 -1.96 9.03
N ALA A 22 20.56 -3.07 8.38
CA ALA A 22 21.46 -4.18 8.13
C ALA A 22 22.60 -3.77 7.16
N LYS A 23 22.30 -3.03 6.08
CA LYS A 23 23.32 -2.44 5.19
C LYS A 23 24.29 -1.50 5.94
N ALA A 24 23.83 -0.84 7.00
CA ALA A 24 24.66 -0.01 7.87
C ALA A 24 25.45 -0.83 8.91
N GLY A 25 25.41 -2.16 8.86
CA GLY A 25 26.18 -3.05 9.73
C GLY A 25 25.52 -3.35 11.08
N GLN A 26 24.25 -2.99 11.28
CA GLN A 26 23.55 -3.30 12.53
C GLN A 26 23.02 -4.75 12.52
N SER A 27 23.05 -5.39 13.68
CA SER A 27 22.41 -6.68 13.90
C SER A 27 20.90 -6.51 14.05
N VAL A 28 20.13 -6.87 13.03
CA VAL A 28 18.69 -6.64 12.97
C VAL A 28 17.90 -7.95 13.01
N LEU A 29 16.86 -8.02 13.85
CA LEU A 29 15.83 -9.04 13.83
C LEU A 29 14.52 -8.45 13.29
N LEU A 30 14.01 -9.00 12.19
CA LEU A 30 12.72 -8.63 11.58
C LEU A 30 11.72 -9.76 11.78
N LEU A 31 10.61 -9.49 12.48
CA LEU A 31 9.55 -10.42 12.79
C LEU A 31 8.28 -10.09 12.00
N GLU A 32 7.83 -11.00 11.13
CA GLU A 32 6.59 -10.85 10.36
C GLU A 32 5.59 -11.97 10.70
N LYS A 33 4.36 -11.56 10.98
CA LYS A 33 3.28 -12.49 11.33
C LYS A 33 2.81 -13.32 10.12
N SER A 34 2.71 -12.68 8.96
CA SER A 34 2.18 -13.33 7.76
C SER A 34 3.20 -14.30 7.17
N THR A 35 2.77 -15.48 6.79
CA THR A 35 3.59 -16.44 6.02
C THR A 35 3.70 -16.01 4.57
N GLU A 36 2.65 -15.35 4.03
CA GLU A 36 2.57 -14.81 2.68
C GLU A 36 1.98 -13.40 2.73
N TYR A 37 2.34 -12.55 1.78
CA TYR A 37 1.71 -11.25 1.60
C TYR A 37 0.53 -11.39 0.65
N GLU A 38 -0.64 -10.97 1.11
CA GLU A 38 -1.88 -11.00 0.34
C GLU A 38 -2.18 -9.63 -0.25
N ASP A 39 -2.88 -9.62 -1.38
CA ASP A 39 -3.47 -8.39 -1.92
C ASP A 39 -4.60 -7.92 -0.99
N ARG A 40 -4.37 -6.78 -0.35
CA ARG A 40 -5.33 -6.15 0.57
C ARG A 40 -5.86 -4.83 0.03
N VAL A 41 -5.69 -4.60 -1.27
CA VAL A 41 -6.16 -3.39 -1.96
C VAL A 41 -5.69 -2.13 -1.26
N ARG A 42 -4.37 -2.01 -1.06
CA ARG A 42 -3.71 -0.84 -0.45
C ARG A 42 -2.20 -0.90 -0.64
N GLY A 43 -1.56 0.28 -0.56
CA GLY A 43 -0.10 0.38 -0.57
C GLY A 43 0.53 0.18 -1.94
N GLU A 44 -0.24 0.34 -3.01
CA GLU A 44 0.23 0.20 -4.39
C GLU A 44 0.74 1.51 -5.01
N TRP A 45 0.69 2.61 -4.29
CA TRP A 45 1.09 3.93 -4.77
C TRP A 45 2.05 4.59 -3.78
N ILE A 46 3.24 4.91 -4.24
CA ILE A 46 4.27 5.62 -3.48
C ILE A 46 4.30 7.06 -4.01
N ALA A 47 4.03 8.01 -3.15
CA ALA A 47 4.05 9.43 -3.48
C ALA A 47 5.44 9.89 -3.97
N PRO A 48 5.56 10.98 -4.78
CA PRO A 48 6.85 11.45 -5.29
C PRO A 48 7.90 11.68 -4.19
N TRP A 49 7.51 12.26 -3.05
CA TRP A 49 8.40 12.43 -1.89
C TRP A 49 8.80 11.10 -1.25
N GLY A 50 7.92 10.09 -1.29
CA GLY A 50 8.23 8.73 -0.87
C GLY A 50 9.21 8.05 -1.82
N VAL A 51 9.09 8.27 -3.13
CA VAL A 51 10.05 7.77 -4.14
C VAL A 51 11.42 8.41 -3.94
N ALA A 52 11.48 9.72 -3.66
CA ALA A 52 12.73 10.40 -3.34
C ALA A 52 13.40 9.81 -2.10
N GLU A 53 12.62 9.45 -1.07
CA GLU A 53 13.13 8.76 0.12
C GLU A 53 13.63 7.36 -0.21
N VAL A 54 12.91 6.60 -1.03
CA VAL A 54 13.34 5.27 -1.52
C VAL A 54 14.66 5.37 -2.28
N GLN A 55 14.87 6.43 -3.09
CA GLN A 55 16.16 6.72 -3.75
C GLN A 55 17.26 6.97 -2.71
N ARG A 56 16.98 7.81 -1.71
CA ARG A 56 17.93 8.14 -0.63
C ARG A 56 18.35 6.89 0.15
N LEU A 57 17.46 5.93 0.33
CA LEU A 57 17.72 4.66 1.01
C LEU A 57 18.42 3.61 0.12
N GLY A 58 18.65 3.90 -1.17
CA GLY A 58 19.25 2.95 -2.13
C GLY A 58 18.37 1.72 -2.39
N LEU A 59 17.05 1.91 -2.38
CA LEU A 59 16.06 0.86 -2.63
C LEU A 59 15.27 1.09 -3.93
N TYR A 60 15.51 2.21 -4.62
CA TYR A 60 14.75 2.62 -5.80
C TYR A 60 14.90 1.64 -6.97
N ASP A 61 16.13 1.34 -7.37
CA ASP A 61 16.40 0.46 -8.51
C ASP A 61 15.81 -0.93 -8.27
N LEU A 62 15.91 -1.43 -7.02
CA LEU A 62 15.30 -2.69 -6.60
C LEU A 62 13.78 -2.72 -6.83
N LEU A 63 13.07 -1.63 -6.51
CA LEU A 63 11.62 -1.57 -6.69
C LEU A 63 11.23 -1.39 -8.16
N VAL A 64 12.02 -0.67 -8.95
CA VAL A 64 11.81 -0.54 -10.40
C VAL A 64 12.03 -1.88 -11.09
N GLU A 65 13.11 -2.59 -10.77
CA GLU A 65 13.41 -3.93 -11.29
C GLU A 65 12.34 -4.97 -10.88
N ALA A 66 11.73 -4.79 -9.71
CA ALA A 66 10.61 -5.58 -9.26
C ALA A 66 9.27 -5.24 -9.94
N GLY A 67 9.27 -4.40 -10.98
CA GLY A 67 8.08 -4.04 -11.76
C GLY A 67 7.41 -2.75 -11.31
N GLY A 68 8.10 -1.90 -10.55
CA GLY A 68 7.63 -0.56 -10.23
C GLY A 68 7.39 0.27 -11.48
N HIS A 69 6.22 0.91 -11.59
CA HIS A 69 5.80 1.69 -12.74
C HIS A 69 5.54 3.15 -12.35
N HIS A 70 6.12 4.10 -13.11
CA HIS A 70 5.91 5.52 -12.86
C HIS A 70 4.65 6.05 -13.50
N ILE A 71 3.92 6.83 -12.72
CA ILE A 71 2.83 7.68 -13.19
C ILE A 71 3.37 9.11 -13.26
N THR A 72 3.17 9.79 -14.38
CA THR A 72 3.76 11.13 -14.62
C THR A 72 2.74 12.26 -14.66
N SER A 73 1.44 11.92 -14.80
CA SER A 73 0.36 12.91 -14.87
C SER A 73 -0.84 12.52 -14.04
N HIS A 74 -1.61 13.52 -13.62
CA HIS A 74 -2.84 13.38 -12.88
C HIS A 74 -3.96 14.20 -13.51
N VAL A 75 -5.12 13.59 -13.68
CA VAL A 75 -6.34 14.26 -14.15
C VAL A 75 -7.41 14.15 -13.07
N THR A 76 -8.10 15.26 -12.83
CA THR A 76 -9.30 15.30 -11.97
C THR A 76 -10.53 15.51 -12.84
N TYR A 77 -11.47 14.59 -12.75
CA TYR A 77 -12.76 14.63 -13.43
C TYR A 77 -13.89 14.94 -12.48
N ASP A 78 -14.86 15.71 -12.93
CA ASP A 78 -16.13 15.90 -12.25
C ASP A 78 -17.25 16.20 -13.27
N GLU A 79 -18.49 16.00 -12.87
CA GLU A 79 -19.65 16.16 -13.75
C GLU A 79 -19.95 17.61 -14.17
N SER A 80 -19.26 18.59 -13.57
CA SER A 80 -19.41 20.00 -13.90
C SER A 80 -18.47 20.49 -15.02
N ARG A 81 -17.51 19.61 -15.43
CA ARG A 81 -16.48 19.96 -16.42
C ARG A 81 -16.56 19.06 -17.65
N ASP A 82 -16.25 19.64 -18.79
CA ASP A 82 -16.00 18.86 -20.00
C ASP A 82 -14.76 17.99 -19.82
N PRO A 83 -14.84 16.66 -20.15
CA PRO A 83 -13.70 15.76 -20.01
C PRO A 83 -12.45 16.18 -20.78
N ALA A 84 -12.60 16.72 -21.99
CA ALA A 84 -11.46 17.19 -22.76
C ALA A 84 -10.79 18.41 -22.12
N GLU A 85 -11.57 19.30 -21.49
CA GLU A 85 -11.02 20.41 -20.70
C GLU A 85 -10.28 19.89 -19.45
N ALA A 86 -10.83 18.89 -18.76
CA ALA A 86 -10.15 18.27 -17.63
C ALA A 86 -8.77 17.69 -18.02
N GLU A 87 -8.70 17.03 -19.17
CA GLU A 87 -7.45 16.45 -19.69
C GLU A 87 -6.42 17.52 -20.10
N THR A 88 -6.84 18.67 -20.61
CA THR A 88 -5.90 19.77 -20.94
C THR A 88 -5.26 20.39 -19.71
N THR A 89 -5.84 20.20 -18.54
CA THR A 89 -5.34 20.69 -17.25
C THR A 89 -4.64 19.61 -16.44
N ALA A 90 -4.22 18.50 -17.07
CA ALA A 90 -3.48 17.45 -16.41
C ALA A 90 -2.27 17.98 -15.65
N LEU A 91 -2.16 17.61 -14.37
CA LEU A 91 -1.08 18.04 -13.50
C LEU A 91 0.15 17.13 -13.69
N PRO A 92 1.33 17.67 -14.08
CA PRO A 92 2.54 16.87 -14.12
C PRO A 92 3.04 16.55 -12.70
N LEU A 93 3.20 15.27 -12.39
CA LEU A 93 3.48 14.81 -11.01
C LEU A 93 4.95 14.92 -10.60
N GLY A 94 5.86 15.11 -11.55
CA GLY A 94 7.28 15.38 -11.28
C GLY A 94 7.54 16.71 -10.57
N ILE A 95 6.57 17.63 -10.51
CA ILE A 95 6.71 18.91 -9.80
C ILE A 95 6.81 18.75 -8.27
N PHE A 96 6.39 17.60 -7.73
CA PHE A 96 6.40 17.36 -6.28
C PHE A 96 7.75 16.86 -5.74
N ALA A 97 8.67 16.44 -6.61
CA ALA A 97 10.05 16.07 -6.24
C ALA A 97 10.96 16.15 -7.46
N GLU A 98 12.00 16.95 -7.38
CA GLU A 98 12.88 17.27 -8.53
C GLU A 98 13.62 16.05 -9.11
N THR A 99 13.84 15.01 -8.30
CA THR A 99 14.66 13.86 -8.68
C THR A 99 13.86 12.69 -9.25
N VAL A 100 12.53 12.78 -9.27
CA VAL A 100 11.66 11.67 -9.70
C VAL A 100 10.60 12.13 -10.70
N PRO A 101 10.22 11.29 -11.69
CA PRO A 101 9.23 11.68 -12.70
C PRO A 101 7.80 11.77 -12.14
N GLY A 102 7.55 11.17 -10.97
CA GLY A 102 6.25 11.13 -10.32
C GLY A 102 6.14 9.96 -9.34
N PRO A 103 4.94 9.61 -8.90
CA PRO A 103 4.69 8.44 -8.06
C PRO A 103 5.21 7.15 -8.69
N LEU A 104 5.50 6.16 -7.85
CA LEU A 104 5.81 4.80 -8.27
C LEU A 104 4.68 3.88 -7.81
N THR A 105 4.12 3.10 -8.72
CA THR A 105 3.14 2.06 -8.41
C THR A 105 3.76 0.69 -8.49
N ILE A 106 3.42 -0.17 -7.54
CA ILE A 106 3.86 -1.57 -7.46
C ILE A 106 2.86 -2.32 -6.58
N GLY A 107 2.44 -3.51 -6.99
CA GLY A 107 1.48 -4.32 -6.24
C GLY A 107 1.96 -4.57 -4.80
N HIS A 108 1.09 -4.32 -3.81
CA HIS A 108 1.45 -4.37 -2.39
C HIS A 108 2.12 -5.68 -1.94
N PRO A 109 1.64 -6.90 -2.31
CA PRO A 109 2.32 -8.13 -1.94
C PRO A 109 3.74 -8.21 -2.49
N HIS A 110 3.92 -7.80 -3.74
CA HIS A 110 5.21 -7.81 -4.41
C HIS A 110 6.18 -6.79 -3.81
N HIS A 111 5.69 -5.59 -3.50
CA HIS A 111 6.45 -4.55 -2.81
C HIS A 111 6.96 -5.04 -1.44
N CYS A 112 6.06 -5.60 -0.61
CA CYS A 112 6.44 -6.13 0.70
C CYS A 112 7.46 -7.27 0.59
N GLN A 113 7.23 -8.22 -0.34
CA GLN A 113 8.12 -9.36 -0.55
C GLN A 113 9.52 -8.90 -0.97
N THR A 114 9.59 -8.00 -1.95
CA THR A 114 10.85 -7.46 -2.47
C THR A 114 11.70 -6.82 -1.37
N LEU A 115 11.08 -5.99 -0.52
CA LEU A 115 11.78 -5.35 0.59
C LEU A 115 12.15 -6.33 1.71
N PHE A 116 11.31 -7.31 1.99
CA PHE A 116 11.59 -8.33 2.99
C PHE A 116 12.78 -9.20 2.58
N ASP A 117 12.85 -9.60 1.32
CA ASP A 117 13.96 -10.37 0.77
C ASP A 117 15.25 -9.55 0.75
N GLU A 118 15.14 -8.24 0.46
CA GLU A 118 16.30 -7.34 0.53
C GLU A 118 16.82 -7.18 1.96
N ALA A 119 15.94 -7.13 2.97
CA ALA A 119 16.37 -7.12 4.35
C ALA A 119 17.21 -8.36 4.70
N GLY A 120 16.77 -9.54 4.27
CA GLY A 120 17.54 -10.78 4.42
C GLY A 120 18.88 -10.75 3.68
N ARG A 121 18.88 -10.29 2.42
CA ARG A 121 20.13 -10.15 1.62
C ARG A 121 21.11 -9.14 2.22
N ALA A 122 20.60 -8.11 2.87
CA ALA A 122 21.41 -7.12 3.57
C ALA A 122 22.03 -7.63 4.90
N GLY A 123 21.60 -8.81 5.37
CA GLY A 123 22.12 -9.43 6.59
C GLY A 123 21.20 -9.38 7.80
N ALA A 124 19.97 -8.85 7.68
CA ALA A 124 18.98 -8.95 8.75
C ALA A 124 18.53 -10.41 8.93
N ARG A 125 18.32 -10.83 10.18
CA ARG A 125 17.60 -12.07 10.46
C ARG A 125 16.11 -11.83 10.27
N THR A 126 15.53 -12.39 9.23
CA THR A 126 14.11 -12.26 8.90
C THR A 126 13.36 -13.53 9.24
N LEU A 127 12.25 -13.42 9.97
CA LEU A 127 11.38 -14.55 10.34
C LEU A 127 9.94 -14.24 9.94
N ARG A 128 9.26 -15.22 9.34
CA ARG A 128 7.84 -15.20 8.98
C ARG A 128 7.02 -16.20 9.78
N GLY A 129 5.70 -15.99 9.82
CA GLY A 129 4.80 -16.85 10.61
C GLY A 129 5.02 -16.68 12.11
N VAL A 130 5.53 -15.53 12.52
CA VAL A 130 5.87 -15.23 13.90
C VAL A 130 4.67 -14.66 14.64
N ASN A 131 4.32 -15.24 15.79
CA ASN A 131 3.34 -14.69 16.69
C ASN A 131 4.04 -14.03 17.90
N VAL A 132 4.07 -12.71 17.95
CA VAL A 132 4.61 -11.96 19.09
C VAL A 132 3.61 -12.06 20.24
N THR A 133 4.06 -12.59 21.38
CA THR A 133 3.21 -12.89 22.55
C THR A 133 3.42 -11.94 23.71
N ASP A 134 4.63 -11.34 23.83
CA ASP A 134 4.95 -10.37 24.88
C ASP A 134 5.98 -9.35 24.39
N ILE A 135 5.86 -8.13 24.89
CA ILE A 135 6.77 -7.02 24.59
C ILE A 135 7.08 -6.31 25.89
N GLN A 136 8.34 -6.31 26.29
CA GLN A 136 8.79 -5.60 27.47
C GLN A 136 9.51 -4.31 27.05
N LEU A 137 9.05 -3.19 27.59
CA LEU A 137 9.64 -1.86 27.40
C LEU A 137 10.52 -1.48 28.60
N GLY A 138 11.34 -0.45 28.45
CA GLY A 138 12.17 0.08 29.54
C GLY A 138 13.66 0.00 29.26
N ALA A 139 14.48 -0.22 30.29
CA ALA A 139 15.94 -0.18 30.17
C ALA A 139 16.56 -1.35 29.39
N SER A 140 15.85 -2.47 29.31
CA SER A 140 16.27 -3.67 28.58
C SER A 140 15.08 -4.21 27.78
N PRO A 141 14.74 -3.57 26.65
CA PRO A 141 13.60 -4.00 25.87
C PRO A 141 13.76 -5.42 25.33
N SER A 142 12.67 -6.18 25.35
CA SER A 142 12.66 -7.53 24.80
C SER A 142 11.33 -7.87 24.11
N VAL A 143 11.39 -8.81 23.18
CA VAL A 143 10.22 -9.34 22.48
C VAL A 143 10.22 -10.86 22.62
N THR A 144 9.12 -11.40 23.14
CA THR A 144 8.87 -12.84 23.19
C THR A 144 7.93 -13.21 22.05
N TYR A 145 8.27 -14.25 21.31
CA TYR A 145 7.52 -14.69 20.15
C TYR A 145 7.55 -16.21 20.00
N GLU A 146 6.51 -16.74 19.37
CA GLU A 146 6.40 -18.12 18.94
C GLU A 146 6.73 -18.23 17.45
N HIS A 147 7.57 -19.19 17.09
CA HIS A 147 7.94 -19.52 15.74
C HIS A 147 8.19 -21.02 15.63
N GLU A 148 7.57 -21.67 14.63
CA GLU A 148 7.69 -23.13 14.40
C GLU A 148 7.38 -24.01 15.64
N GLY A 149 6.47 -23.53 16.48
CA GLY A 149 6.05 -24.24 17.70
C GLY A 149 6.97 -24.07 18.93
N GLU A 150 8.02 -23.26 18.80
CA GLU A 150 8.93 -22.94 19.89
C GLU A 150 8.75 -21.48 20.34
N THR A 151 8.95 -21.23 21.64
CA THR A 151 8.94 -19.90 22.23
C THR A 151 10.37 -19.35 22.31
N HIS A 152 10.56 -18.15 21.80
CA HIS A 152 11.84 -17.45 21.79
C HIS A 152 11.72 -16.09 22.47
N THR A 153 12.81 -15.62 23.07
CA THR A 153 12.94 -14.23 23.54
C THR A 153 14.19 -13.60 22.93
N ALA A 154 14.03 -12.40 22.37
CA ALA A 154 15.09 -11.58 21.83
C ALA A 154 15.16 -10.25 22.58
N GLU A 155 16.37 -9.73 22.75
CA GLU A 155 16.65 -8.46 23.42
C GLU A 155 17.35 -7.51 22.46
N ALA A 156 17.05 -6.21 22.55
CA ALA A 156 17.72 -5.16 21.82
C ALA A 156 17.60 -3.83 22.57
N PRO A 157 18.55 -2.89 22.41
CA PRO A 157 18.41 -1.53 22.91
C PRO A 157 17.20 -0.79 22.34
N LEU A 158 16.74 -1.18 21.15
CA LEU A 158 15.61 -0.55 20.49
C LEU A 158 14.66 -1.61 19.88
N VAL A 159 13.37 -1.46 20.16
CA VAL A 159 12.28 -2.21 19.54
C VAL A 159 11.42 -1.24 18.72
N VAL A 160 11.20 -1.54 17.45
CA VAL A 160 10.37 -0.74 16.54
C VAL A 160 9.10 -1.49 16.18
N GLY A 161 7.95 -0.87 16.44
CA GLY A 161 6.66 -1.35 16.00
C GLY A 161 6.34 -0.88 14.58
N ALA A 162 6.23 -1.80 13.64
CA ALA A 162 5.90 -1.57 12.23
C ALA A 162 4.70 -2.41 11.75
N GLU A 163 3.84 -2.86 12.67
CA GLU A 163 2.72 -3.79 12.44
C GLU A 163 1.44 -3.08 11.92
N GLY A 164 1.53 -1.79 11.66
CA GLY A 164 0.43 -0.98 11.15
C GLY A 164 -0.58 -0.60 12.25
N ARG A 165 -1.83 -0.33 11.85
CA ARG A 165 -2.87 0.23 12.73
C ARG A 165 -3.19 -0.59 13.97
N MET A 166 -3.02 -1.89 13.93
CA MET A 166 -3.33 -2.80 15.04
C MET A 166 -2.11 -3.12 15.93
N SER A 167 -1.02 -2.38 15.77
CA SER A 167 0.28 -2.59 16.41
C SER A 167 0.19 -2.96 17.92
N PRO A 168 0.63 -4.14 18.32
CA PRO A 168 0.82 -4.50 19.72
C PRO A 168 1.92 -3.67 20.37
N VAL A 169 3.03 -3.37 19.68
CA VAL A 169 4.10 -2.50 20.22
C VAL A 169 3.56 -1.12 20.60
N ARG A 170 2.74 -0.52 19.72
CA ARG A 170 2.09 0.77 20.02
C ARG A 170 1.21 0.69 21.27
N LYS A 171 0.42 -0.39 21.42
CA LYS A 171 -0.47 -0.58 22.58
C LYS A 171 0.32 -0.73 23.86
N GLU A 172 1.41 -1.50 23.83
CA GLU A 172 2.28 -1.71 24.99
C GLU A 172 2.98 -0.40 25.39
N ALA A 173 3.36 0.42 24.42
CA ALA A 173 3.91 1.75 24.65
C ALA A 173 2.86 2.76 25.21
N GLY A 174 1.61 2.36 25.39
CA GLY A 174 0.54 3.22 25.88
C GLY A 174 0.09 4.29 24.88
N ILE A 175 0.50 4.20 23.61
CA ILE A 175 0.16 5.16 22.57
C ILE A 175 -1.24 4.83 22.04
N LYS A 176 -2.17 5.76 22.19
CA LYS A 176 -3.56 5.61 21.72
C LYS A 176 -3.64 5.79 20.21
N LEU A 177 -4.47 4.99 19.56
CA LEU A 177 -4.91 5.24 18.19
C LEU A 177 -6.23 6.02 18.26
N HIS A 178 -6.23 7.21 17.74
CA HIS A 178 -7.43 7.98 17.53
C HIS A 178 -8.03 7.64 16.18
N GLN A 179 -9.35 7.51 16.10
CA GLN A 179 -10.06 7.19 14.87
C GLN A 179 -11.35 7.98 14.81
N ASP A 180 -11.61 8.59 13.66
CA ASP A 180 -12.90 9.20 13.37
C ASP A 180 -13.97 8.15 13.05
N LYS A 181 -15.22 8.60 13.02
CA LYS A 181 -16.29 7.76 12.50
C LYS A 181 -16.09 7.55 10.99
N PRO A 182 -16.51 6.41 10.45
CA PRO A 182 -16.49 6.20 9.02
C PRO A 182 -17.26 7.30 8.26
N HIS A 183 -16.68 7.77 7.16
CA HIS A 183 -17.27 8.79 6.29
C HIS A 183 -18.00 8.16 5.12
N HIS A 184 -17.43 7.12 4.53
CA HIS A 184 -17.98 6.38 3.38
C HIS A 184 -17.37 5.00 3.30
N TRP A 185 -17.92 4.16 2.43
CA TRP A 185 -17.31 2.92 2.00
C TRP A 185 -16.28 3.19 0.90
N PHE A 186 -15.24 2.40 0.92
CA PHE A 186 -14.26 2.32 -0.16
C PHE A 186 -14.16 0.88 -0.61
N ALA A 187 -14.26 0.64 -1.92
CA ALA A 187 -13.97 -0.67 -2.52
C ALA A 187 -12.78 -0.52 -3.47
N GLY A 188 -12.03 -1.60 -3.65
CA GLY A 188 -10.90 -1.59 -4.57
C GLY A 188 -10.72 -2.93 -5.26
N LEU A 189 -10.23 -2.88 -6.51
CA LEU A 189 -10.03 -4.01 -7.39
C LEU A 189 -8.82 -3.77 -8.30
N LEU A 190 -8.04 -4.80 -8.59
CA LEU A 190 -7.08 -4.78 -9.69
C LEU A 190 -7.81 -5.23 -10.96
N VAL A 191 -7.63 -4.49 -12.04
CA VAL A 191 -8.24 -4.75 -13.35
C VAL A 191 -7.12 -4.98 -14.36
N GLU A 192 -7.25 -5.98 -15.20
CA GLU A 192 -6.36 -6.26 -16.34
C GLU A 192 -7.12 -6.21 -17.66
N GLY A 193 -6.39 -6.15 -18.78
CA GLY A 193 -6.99 -5.97 -20.10
C GLY A 193 -7.55 -4.55 -20.31
N VAL A 194 -7.02 -3.54 -19.61
CA VAL A 194 -7.48 -2.15 -19.71
C VAL A 194 -6.79 -1.50 -20.91
N GLU A 195 -7.25 -1.84 -22.10
CA GLU A 195 -6.74 -1.31 -23.35
C GLU A 195 -7.19 0.14 -23.59
N GLY A 196 -6.27 1.00 -24.03
CA GLY A 196 -6.56 2.41 -24.35
C GLY A 196 -6.48 3.38 -23.17
N TRP A 197 -6.29 2.91 -21.96
CA TRP A 197 -5.94 3.78 -20.83
C TRP A 197 -4.48 4.23 -20.93
N ASP A 198 -4.24 5.51 -20.71
CA ASP A 198 -2.86 6.04 -20.65
C ASP A 198 -2.15 5.53 -19.39
N ALA A 199 -1.23 4.59 -19.55
CA ALA A 199 -0.49 3.99 -18.46
C ALA A 199 0.36 4.98 -17.64
N SER A 200 0.63 6.18 -18.17
CA SER A 200 1.36 7.24 -17.46
C SER A 200 0.46 8.17 -16.65
N ARG A 201 -0.87 7.99 -16.73
CA ARG A 201 -1.86 8.90 -16.17
C ARG A 201 -2.69 8.26 -15.06
N GLN A 202 -2.64 8.80 -13.87
CA GLN A 202 -3.62 8.52 -12.83
C GLN A 202 -4.81 9.46 -12.92
N ALA A 203 -5.97 9.00 -12.47
CA ALA A 203 -7.17 9.81 -12.44
C ALA A 203 -7.92 9.68 -11.11
N ILE A 204 -8.58 10.76 -10.74
CA ILE A 204 -9.59 10.80 -9.68
C ILE A 204 -10.83 11.50 -10.25
N GLY A 205 -12.00 11.11 -9.83
CA GLY A 205 -13.20 11.83 -10.24
C GLY A 205 -14.43 11.45 -9.46
N THR A 206 -15.50 12.19 -9.70
CA THR A 206 -16.81 11.98 -9.05
C THR A 206 -17.93 12.24 -10.04
N GLU A 207 -18.87 11.32 -10.09
CA GLU A 207 -20.15 11.49 -10.79
C GLU A 207 -21.28 11.02 -9.87
N GLY A 208 -22.24 11.90 -9.60
CA GLY A 208 -23.27 11.65 -8.60
C GLY A 208 -22.68 11.40 -7.21
N GLN A 209 -22.98 10.23 -6.65
CA GLN A 209 -22.49 9.82 -5.31
C GLN A 209 -21.36 8.77 -5.38
N PHE A 210 -20.78 8.53 -6.55
CA PHE A 210 -19.68 7.61 -6.72
C PHE A 210 -18.41 8.35 -7.07
N GLY A 211 -17.41 8.27 -6.19
CA GLY A 211 -16.07 8.77 -6.44
C GLY A 211 -15.15 7.63 -6.87
N PHE A 212 -14.18 7.90 -7.75
CA PHE A 212 -13.22 6.90 -8.19
C PHE A 212 -11.78 7.39 -8.10
N LEU A 213 -10.86 6.44 -8.00
CA LEU A 213 -9.42 6.60 -8.19
C LEU A 213 -8.96 5.50 -9.15
N ALA A 214 -8.08 5.84 -10.09
CA ALA A 214 -7.47 4.90 -11.02
C ALA A 214 -5.95 5.12 -11.08
N PHE A 215 -5.20 4.05 -10.76
CA PHE A 215 -3.74 4.06 -10.71
C PHE A 215 -3.19 2.94 -11.59
N PRO A 216 -2.61 3.27 -12.78
CA PRO A 216 -1.89 2.29 -13.59
C PRO A 216 -0.82 1.56 -12.79
N GLN A 217 -0.71 0.25 -13.04
CA GLN A 217 0.27 -0.63 -12.38
C GLN A 217 1.32 -1.15 -13.38
N GLY A 218 1.37 -0.57 -14.56
CA GLY A 218 2.19 -1.03 -15.69
C GLY A 218 1.47 -2.07 -16.56
N GLY A 219 1.89 -2.13 -17.83
CA GLY A 219 1.21 -2.96 -18.86
C GLY A 219 -0.24 -2.50 -19.06
N ASP A 220 -1.14 -3.47 -19.08
CA ASP A 220 -2.59 -3.30 -19.21
C ASP A 220 -3.34 -3.33 -17.88
N LYS A 221 -2.64 -3.14 -16.74
CA LYS A 221 -3.21 -3.26 -15.40
C LYS A 221 -3.45 -1.91 -14.76
N VAL A 222 -4.64 -1.74 -14.19
CA VAL A 222 -5.03 -0.55 -13.43
C VAL A 222 -5.61 -0.97 -12.08
N ARG A 223 -5.08 -0.42 -11.00
CA ARG A 223 -5.70 -0.51 -9.68
C ARG A 223 -6.77 0.56 -9.58
N VAL A 224 -8.00 0.15 -9.30
CA VAL A 224 -9.13 1.07 -9.19
C VAL A 224 -9.75 1.02 -7.80
N TYR A 225 -10.23 2.16 -7.37
CA TYR A 225 -10.96 2.33 -6.12
C TYR A 225 -12.27 3.07 -6.39
N GLY A 226 -13.31 2.75 -5.62
CA GLY A 226 -14.58 3.45 -5.65
C GLY A 226 -15.05 3.81 -4.25
N GLY A 227 -15.38 5.09 -4.05
CA GLY A 227 -15.99 5.62 -2.84
C GLY A 227 -17.50 5.73 -3.00
N TYR A 228 -18.28 5.30 -2.00
CA TYR A 228 -19.75 5.34 -2.03
C TYR A 228 -20.35 5.49 -0.62
N ALA A 229 -21.61 5.90 -0.55
CA ALA A 229 -22.28 6.27 0.70
C ALA A 229 -22.35 5.13 1.73
N LEU A 230 -22.37 5.47 3.02
CA LEU A 230 -22.45 4.47 4.11
C LEU A 230 -23.74 3.64 4.05
N GLU A 231 -24.83 4.24 3.60
CA GLU A 231 -26.15 3.63 3.46
C GLU A 231 -26.17 2.53 2.39
N GLU A 232 -25.25 2.57 1.45
CA GLU A 232 -25.10 1.58 0.37
C GLU A 232 -24.25 0.36 0.76
N LYS A 233 -24.15 0.06 2.05
CA LYS A 233 -23.45 -1.14 2.54
C LYS A 233 -23.88 -2.38 1.75
N GLY A 234 -22.92 -3.08 1.15
CA GLY A 234 -23.19 -4.27 0.37
C GLY A 234 -23.56 -4.00 -1.09
N ARG A 235 -23.46 -2.77 -1.58
CA ARG A 235 -23.70 -2.41 -3.00
C ARG A 235 -23.00 -3.35 -3.97
N PHE A 236 -21.79 -3.76 -3.65
CA PHE A 236 -20.96 -4.65 -4.47
C PHE A 236 -20.78 -6.05 -3.87
N ALA A 237 -21.71 -6.50 -3.02
CA ALA A 237 -21.67 -7.84 -2.45
C ALA A 237 -22.14 -8.92 -3.44
N GLY A 238 -21.71 -10.18 -3.17
CA GLY A 238 -22.08 -11.36 -3.96
C GLY A 238 -21.16 -11.63 -5.15
N GLU A 239 -21.44 -12.71 -5.87
CA GLU A 239 -20.59 -13.19 -6.98
C GLU A 239 -20.46 -12.16 -8.11
N ASP A 240 -21.52 -11.41 -8.40
CA ASP A 240 -21.52 -10.34 -9.40
C ASP A 240 -20.91 -9.03 -8.90
N GLY A 241 -20.44 -8.99 -7.67
CA GLY A 241 -19.89 -7.77 -7.03
C GLY A 241 -18.80 -7.10 -7.85
N PRO A 242 -17.75 -7.81 -8.28
CA PRO A 242 -16.68 -7.25 -9.10
C PRO A 242 -17.21 -6.65 -10.42
N ARG A 243 -18.15 -7.31 -11.08
CA ARG A 243 -18.73 -6.82 -12.34
C ARG A 243 -19.56 -5.55 -12.12
N LYS A 244 -20.41 -5.53 -11.08
CA LYS A 244 -21.17 -4.33 -10.69
C LYS A 244 -20.27 -3.17 -10.33
N PHE A 245 -19.14 -3.45 -9.70
CA PHE A 245 -18.15 -2.44 -9.35
C PHE A 245 -17.53 -1.84 -10.61
N LEU A 246 -17.10 -2.66 -11.57
CA LEU A 246 -16.54 -2.18 -12.84
C LEU A 246 -17.57 -1.37 -13.65
N GLU A 247 -18.84 -1.78 -13.70
CA GLU A 247 -19.89 -1.01 -14.37
C GLU A 247 -20.08 0.40 -13.78
N SER A 248 -19.74 0.62 -12.50
CA SER A 248 -19.80 1.96 -11.89
C SER A 248 -18.75 2.91 -12.45
N PHE A 249 -17.76 2.42 -13.21
CA PHE A 249 -16.76 3.24 -13.88
C PHE A 249 -17.21 3.78 -15.25
N ARG A 250 -18.39 3.37 -15.77
CA ARG A 250 -19.00 3.96 -16.98
C ARG A 250 -19.56 5.34 -16.62
N MET A 251 -18.71 6.34 -16.69
CA MET A 251 -19.01 7.70 -16.29
C MET A 251 -18.94 8.65 -17.49
N ASN A 252 -19.91 9.55 -17.60
CA ASN A 252 -19.91 10.58 -18.65
C ASN A 252 -18.77 11.59 -18.46
N CYS A 253 -18.46 11.91 -17.19
CA CYS A 253 -17.38 12.86 -16.86
C CYS A 253 -15.98 12.30 -17.13
N ALA A 254 -15.83 10.99 -17.25
CA ALA A 254 -14.54 10.32 -17.47
C ALA A 254 -14.68 9.20 -18.53
N PRO A 255 -14.85 9.54 -19.81
CA PRO A 255 -15.16 8.56 -20.87
C PRO A 255 -14.06 7.50 -21.05
N GLY A 256 -12.80 7.83 -20.74
CA GLY A 256 -11.70 6.84 -20.72
C GLY A 256 -11.90 5.69 -19.73
N ASN A 257 -12.78 5.85 -18.74
CA ASN A 257 -13.10 4.80 -17.76
C ASN A 257 -13.90 3.63 -18.38
N GLU A 258 -14.42 3.75 -19.60
CA GLU A 258 -15.02 2.61 -20.31
C GLU A 258 -14.03 1.45 -20.45
N ALA A 259 -12.75 1.75 -20.70
CA ALA A 259 -11.71 0.73 -20.76
C ALA A 259 -11.56 -0.04 -19.42
N ILE A 260 -11.71 0.64 -18.29
CA ILE A 260 -11.72 0.02 -16.95
C ILE A 260 -12.96 -0.85 -16.78
N ALA A 261 -14.14 -0.33 -17.19
CA ALA A 261 -15.40 -1.06 -17.08
C ALA A 261 -15.45 -2.32 -17.95
N ASP A 262 -14.75 -2.32 -19.10
CA ASP A 262 -14.63 -3.46 -19.99
C ASP A 262 -13.53 -4.45 -19.58
N GLY A 263 -12.65 -4.05 -18.69
CA GLY A 263 -11.55 -4.87 -18.20
C GLY A 263 -12.01 -6.10 -17.38
N THR A 264 -11.05 -6.93 -17.02
CA THR A 264 -11.26 -8.17 -16.27
C THR A 264 -10.75 -8.03 -14.84
N PRO A 265 -11.52 -8.45 -13.81
CA PRO A 265 -11.04 -8.52 -12.44
C PRO A 265 -9.80 -9.42 -12.31
N ALA A 266 -8.68 -8.87 -11.83
CA ALA A 266 -7.40 -9.58 -11.65
C ALA A 266 -7.07 -9.86 -10.17
N GLY A 267 -8.07 -9.78 -9.29
CA GLY A 267 -7.94 -10.03 -7.86
C GLY A 267 -9.27 -9.90 -7.13
N PRO A 268 -9.25 -10.00 -5.79
CA PRO A 268 -10.48 -9.88 -5.01
C PRO A 268 -10.97 -8.43 -4.98
N LEU A 269 -12.28 -8.25 -5.06
CA LEU A 269 -12.92 -6.98 -4.70
C LEU A 269 -13.02 -6.90 -3.17
N LEU A 270 -12.31 -5.96 -2.58
CA LEU A 270 -12.32 -5.73 -1.14
C LEU A 270 -12.98 -4.39 -0.83
N SER A 271 -13.89 -4.39 0.15
CA SER A 271 -14.57 -3.19 0.63
C SER A 271 -14.26 -2.94 2.10
N TYR A 272 -14.02 -1.69 2.46
CA TYR A 272 -13.71 -1.27 3.82
C TYR A 272 -14.26 0.13 4.11
N PHE A 273 -14.41 0.44 5.39
CA PHE A 273 -14.71 1.79 5.81
C PHE A 273 -13.53 2.72 5.58
N ASN A 274 -13.79 3.89 5.06
CA ASN A 274 -12.83 4.97 5.03
C ASN A 274 -13.05 5.88 6.25
N ASN A 275 -12.04 5.97 7.08
CA ASN A 275 -11.99 6.83 8.25
C ASN A 275 -10.55 7.24 8.54
N ASP A 276 -10.37 8.42 9.09
CA ASP A 276 -9.06 8.90 9.49
C ASP A 276 -8.62 8.25 10.80
N SER A 277 -7.32 8.07 10.96
CA SER A 277 -6.70 7.55 12.18
C SER A 277 -5.34 8.20 12.42
N TRP A 278 -5.05 8.62 13.67
CA TRP A 278 -3.80 9.26 14.07
C TRP A 278 -3.37 8.90 15.49
#